data_fb8b04c8baa4acc6945a7f5b0df96009
#
_entry.id   fb8b04c8baa4acc6945a7f5b0df96009
#
_cell.length_a   1.000
_cell.length_b   1.000
_cell.length_c   1.000
_cell.angle_alpha   90.00
_cell.angle_beta   90.00
_cell.angle_gamma   90.00
#
_symmetry.space_group_name_H-M   'P 1'
#
loop_
_entity.id
_entity.type
_entity.pdbx_description
1 polymer ?
#
loop_
_entity_poly.entity_id
_entity_poly.type
_entity_poly.pdbx_seq_one_letter_code
_entity_poly.pdbx_strand_id
1 'polypeptide(L)'
;WGRSLYLNIQRCILFQLTVEVVASLIVLAGAFMGMQSPLTVTQMLWVNLIMDTFAAIALSTLPPSADVMDEKPRSRTAFIISPAMGWFIAVVGGLFFALLFGLLWYLRHTDLDSLTQLFRLPLLSSDKGLSPYELSLFFTTFVFLQFWNLFNAKAFATGRSALHFKGCSEFVTIALFILVGQVCIVEIGRQFFNVEPLRLSDW
;
A
#
# COMPACT_ATOMS: atom_id res chain seq x y z
N TRP A 1 -22.09 -11.25 -15.96
CA TRP A 1 -20.71 -10.84 -16.23
C TRP A 1 -20.50 -9.33 -16.05
N GLY A 2 -21.30 -8.45 -16.64
CA GLY A 2 -21.11 -6.99 -16.57
C GLY A 2 -21.09 -6.41 -15.16
N ARG A 3 -21.93 -6.91 -14.26
CA ARG A 3 -21.95 -6.45 -12.86
C ARG A 3 -20.69 -6.86 -12.08
N SER A 4 -20.22 -8.09 -12.32
CA SER A 4 -18.99 -8.58 -11.70
C SER A 4 -17.77 -7.81 -12.20
N LEU A 5 -17.69 -7.56 -13.51
CA LEU A 5 -16.61 -6.75 -14.09
C LEU A 5 -16.60 -5.34 -13.49
N TYR A 6 -17.78 -4.72 -13.34
CA TYR A 6 -17.89 -3.40 -12.73
C TYR A 6 -17.37 -3.39 -11.29
N LEU A 7 -17.70 -4.39 -10.48
CA LEU A 7 -17.23 -4.50 -9.09
C LEU A 7 -15.70 -4.68 -9.04
N ASN A 8 -15.14 -5.48 -9.95
CA ASN A 8 -13.67 -5.64 -10.01
C ASN A 8 -12.97 -4.34 -10.43
N ILE A 9 -13.57 -3.57 -11.36
CA ILE A 9 -13.07 -2.22 -11.72
C ILE A 9 -13.13 -1.28 -10.50
N GLN A 10 -14.21 -1.29 -9.74
CA GLN A 10 -14.32 -0.47 -8.52
C GLN A 10 -13.25 -0.84 -7.49
N ARG A 11 -12.95 -2.11 -7.30
CA ARG A 11 -11.88 -2.59 -6.40
C ARG A 11 -10.50 -2.13 -6.87
N CYS A 12 -10.24 -2.21 -8.18
CA CYS A 12 -9.01 -1.68 -8.76
C CYS A 12 -8.85 -0.18 -8.50
N ILE A 13 -9.87 0.61 -8.80
CA ILE A 13 -9.86 2.06 -8.60
C ILE A 13 -9.71 2.39 -7.10
N LEU A 14 -10.42 1.66 -6.23
CA LEU A 14 -10.32 1.83 -4.79
C LEU A 14 -8.89 1.62 -4.28
N PHE A 15 -8.26 0.51 -4.71
CA PHE A 15 -6.88 0.19 -4.37
C PHE A 15 -5.95 1.32 -4.82
N GLN A 16 -5.98 1.65 -6.11
CA GLN A 16 -5.09 2.64 -6.72
C GLN A 16 -5.25 4.02 -6.10
N LEU A 17 -6.49 4.52 -5.94
CA LEU A 17 -6.71 5.83 -5.31
C LEU A 17 -6.22 5.87 -3.87
N THR A 18 -6.36 4.78 -3.11
CA THR A 18 -5.84 4.74 -1.74
C THR A 18 -4.31 4.83 -1.73
N VAL A 19 -3.63 4.11 -2.61
CA VAL A 19 -2.16 4.16 -2.76
C VAL A 19 -1.70 5.58 -3.09
N GLU A 20 -2.29 6.20 -4.12
CA GLU A 20 -1.94 7.53 -4.59
C GLU A 20 -2.17 8.63 -3.54
N VAL A 21 -3.29 8.56 -2.83
CA VAL A 21 -3.59 9.52 -1.75
C VAL A 21 -2.55 9.40 -0.64
N VAL A 22 -2.24 8.19 -0.18
CA VAL A 22 -1.24 7.98 0.88
C VAL A 22 0.14 8.43 0.44
N ALA A 23 0.58 8.06 -0.77
CA ALA A 23 1.87 8.44 -1.31
C ALA A 23 2.00 9.98 -1.42
N SER A 24 0.98 10.63 -1.99
CA SER A 24 0.96 12.10 -2.13
C SER A 24 1.00 12.81 -0.78
N LEU A 25 0.24 12.34 0.20
CA LEU A 25 0.23 12.91 1.55
C LEU A 25 1.58 12.76 2.26
N ILE A 26 2.26 11.61 2.09
CA ILE A 26 3.58 11.37 2.69
C ILE A 26 4.65 12.25 2.06
N VAL A 27 4.65 12.39 0.73
CA VAL A 27 5.59 13.28 0.03
C VAL A 27 5.36 14.74 0.45
N LEU A 28 4.10 15.15 0.54
CA LEU A 28 3.73 16.48 1.01
C LEU A 28 4.16 16.73 2.47
N ALA A 29 3.91 15.76 3.36
CA ALA A 29 4.33 15.82 4.76
C ALA A 29 5.86 15.94 4.89
N GLY A 30 6.62 15.15 4.10
CA GLY A 30 8.09 15.26 4.04
C GLY A 30 8.55 16.66 3.61
N ALA A 31 7.90 17.24 2.61
CA ALA A 31 8.20 18.60 2.15
C ALA A 31 7.92 19.66 3.25
N PHE A 32 6.80 19.55 3.96
CA PHE A 32 6.51 20.45 5.10
C PHE A 32 7.50 20.29 6.28
N MET A 33 8.04 19.10 6.45
CA MET A 33 9.08 18.85 7.45
C MET A 33 10.48 19.33 7.01
N GLY A 34 10.61 19.91 5.81
CA GLY A 34 11.89 20.38 5.26
C GLY A 34 12.86 19.24 4.88
N MET A 35 12.33 18.03 4.64
CA MET A 35 13.12 16.85 4.27
C MET A 35 13.19 16.70 2.75
N GLN A 36 14.22 16.00 2.28
CA GLN A 36 14.15 15.39 0.95
C GLN A 36 13.02 14.37 0.93
N SER A 37 12.44 14.14 -0.27
CA SER A 37 11.31 13.21 -0.40
C SER A 37 11.62 11.86 0.27
N PRO A 38 10.76 11.38 1.18
CA PRO A 38 10.96 10.10 1.84
C PRO A 38 10.81 8.89 0.90
N LEU A 39 10.23 9.12 -0.27
CA LEU A 39 10.12 8.14 -1.36
C LEU A 39 10.84 8.68 -2.59
N THR A 40 11.71 7.89 -3.20
CA THR A 40 12.40 8.26 -4.44
C THR A 40 11.50 8.09 -5.65
N VAL A 41 11.81 8.79 -6.75
CA VAL A 41 11.06 8.68 -8.01
C VAL A 41 11.03 7.22 -8.51
N THR A 42 12.15 6.50 -8.39
CA THR A 42 12.25 5.10 -8.83
C THR A 42 11.37 4.18 -7.99
N GLN A 43 11.29 4.42 -6.66
CA GLN A 43 10.40 3.69 -5.76
C GLN A 43 8.93 3.96 -6.08
N MET A 44 8.57 5.21 -6.36
CA MET A 44 7.21 5.56 -6.80
C MET A 44 6.85 4.92 -8.15
N LEU A 45 7.80 4.87 -9.10
CA LEU A 45 7.60 4.16 -10.37
C LEU A 45 7.38 2.66 -10.17
N TRP A 46 8.09 2.03 -9.23
CA TRP A 46 7.86 0.63 -8.88
C TRP A 46 6.44 0.41 -8.39
N VAL A 47 5.98 1.22 -7.45
CA VAL A 47 4.64 1.09 -6.88
C VAL A 47 3.59 1.34 -7.96
N ASN A 48 3.66 2.47 -8.66
CA ASN A 48 2.60 2.89 -9.57
C ASN A 48 2.58 2.09 -10.88
N LEU A 49 3.73 1.65 -11.40
CA LEU A 49 3.77 0.94 -12.68
C LEU A 49 3.66 -0.57 -12.50
N ILE A 50 4.46 -1.14 -11.61
CA ILE A 50 4.58 -2.60 -11.50
C ILE A 50 3.59 -3.14 -10.48
N MET A 51 3.62 -2.64 -9.25
CA MET A 51 2.74 -3.12 -8.20
C MET A 51 1.26 -2.90 -8.55
N ASP A 52 0.88 -1.71 -9.04
CA ASP A 52 -0.50 -1.41 -9.42
C ASP A 52 -0.97 -2.26 -10.60
N THR A 53 -0.09 -2.53 -11.58
CA THR A 53 -0.41 -3.42 -12.70
C THR A 53 -0.71 -4.84 -12.21
N PHE A 54 0.14 -5.41 -11.36
CA PHE A 54 -0.08 -6.74 -10.79
C PHE A 54 -1.30 -6.75 -9.87
N ALA A 55 -1.53 -5.71 -9.08
CA ALA A 55 -2.72 -5.58 -8.25
C ALA A 55 -4.00 -5.52 -9.09
N ALA A 56 -3.99 -4.78 -10.20
CA ALA A 56 -5.11 -4.72 -11.14
C ALA A 56 -5.41 -6.10 -11.76
N ILE A 57 -4.37 -6.84 -12.18
CA ILE A 57 -4.53 -8.20 -12.68
C ILE A 57 -5.11 -9.10 -11.57
N ALA A 58 -4.55 -9.07 -10.36
CA ALA A 58 -5.04 -9.87 -9.22
C ALA A 58 -6.52 -9.60 -8.91
N LEU A 59 -6.92 -8.33 -8.89
CA LEU A 59 -8.31 -7.95 -8.61
C LEU A 59 -9.25 -8.29 -9.77
N SER A 60 -8.77 -8.33 -11.02
CA SER A 60 -9.57 -8.70 -12.19
C SER A 60 -9.87 -10.20 -12.24
N THR A 61 -9.01 -11.05 -11.67
CA THR A 61 -9.19 -12.52 -11.63
C THR A 61 -10.18 -12.97 -10.56
N LEU A 62 -10.70 -12.06 -9.74
CA LEU A 62 -11.64 -12.42 -8.67
C LEU A 62 -12.94 -13.01 -9.25
N PRO A 63 -13.39 -14.15 -8.71
CA PRO A 63 -14.61 -14.79 -9.16
C PRO A 63 -15.84 -13.91 -8.87
N PRO A 64 -16.89 -14.00 -9.71
CA PRO A 64 -18.14 -13.29 -9.46
C PRO A 64 -18.74 -13.71 -8.13
N SER A 65 -19.18 -12.72 -7.31
CA SER A 65 -19.93 -13.03 -6.10
C SER A 65 -21.37 -13.40 -6.43
N ALA A 66 -21.96 -14.35 -5.71
CA ALA A 66 -23.35 -14.77 -5.92
C ALA A 66 -24.34 -13.63 -5.72
N ASP A 67 -24.03 -12.73 -4.78
CA ASP A 67 -24.87 -11.59 -4.36
C ASP A 67 -25.00 -10.49 -5.44
N VAL A 68 -24.13 -10.49 -6.46
CA VAL A 68 -24.14 -9.50 -7.55
C VAL A 68 -25.45 -9.54 -8.37
N MET A 69 -26.13 -10.68 -8.38
CA MET A 69 -27.40 -10.83 -9.13
C MET A 69 -28.59 -10.24 -8.37
N ASP A 70 -28.52 -10.14 -7.05
CA ASP A 70 -29.60 -9.61 -6.19
C ASP A 70 -29.59 -8.08 -6.12
N GLU A 71 -28.49 -7.43 -6.56
CA GLU A 71 -28.41 -5.98 -6.62
C GLU A 71 -29.31 -5.39 -7.72
N LYS A 72 -29.91 -4.22 -7.43
CA LYS A 72 -30.70 -3.48 -8.41
C LYS A 72 -29.84 -3.01 -9.60
N PRO A 73 -30.40 -2.93 -10.82
CA PRO A 73 -29.69 -2.34 -11.97
C PRO A 73 -29.24 -0.92 -11.66
N ARG A 74 -27.99 -0.64 -11.97
CA ARG A 74 -27.39 0.67 -11.72
C ARG A 74 -27.84 1.69 -12.77
N SER A 75 -28.01 2.97 -12.39
CA SER A 75 -28.31 4.03 -13.33
C SER A 75 -27.12 4.31 -14.24
N ARG A 76 -27.35 4.67 -15.49
CA ARG A 76 -26.30 5.02 -16.46
C ARG A 76 -25.50 6.27 -16.09
N THR A 77 -26.06 7.11 -15.22
CA THR A 77 -25.46 8.37 -14.75
C THR A 77 -24.76 8.24 -13.41
N ALA A 78 -24.70 7.04 -12.83
CA ALA A 78 -24.05 6.83 -11.53
C ALA A 78 -22.53 6.93 -11.65
N PHE A 79 -21.90 7.72 -10.78
CA PHE A 79 -20.44 7.83 -10.69
C PHE A 79 -19.81 6.47 -10.31
N ILE A 80 -18.62 6.20 -10.87
CA ILE A 80 -17.86 4.97 -10.57
C ILE A 80 -17.46 4.96 -9.10
N ILE A 81 -17.02 6.11 -8.58
CA ILE A 81 -16.66 6.27 -7.17
C ILE A 81 -17.93 6.47 -6.37
N SER A 82 -18.29 5.47 -5.56
CA SER A 82 -19.41 5.56 -4.64
C SER A 82 -19.02 6.29 -3.35
N PRO A 83 -19.98 6.87 -2.60
CA PRO A 83 -19.70 7.46 -1.28
C PRO A 83 -19.03 6.47 -0.32
N ALA A 84 -19.37 5.19 -0.39
CA ALA A 84 -18.74 4.13 0.39
C ALA A 84 -17.26 3.94 0.04
N MET A 85 -16.90 4.03 -1.26
CA MET A 85 -15.50 4.02 -1.69
C MET A 85 -14.75 5.25 -1.16
N GLY A 86 -15.35 6.44 -1.25
CA GLY A 86 -14.75 7.67 -0.72
C GLY A 86 -14.48 7.57 0.78
N TRP A 87 -15.43 7.04 1.54
CA TRP A 87 -15.26 6.80 2.97
C TRP A 87 -14.16 5.77 3.27
N PHE A 88 -14.10 4.68 2.50
CA PHE A 88 -13.05 3.67 2.64
C PHE A 88 -11.67 4.27 2.39
N ILE A 89 -11.50 5.05 1.30
CA ILE A 89 -10.24 5.72 0.96
C ILE A 89 -9.84 6.68 2.09
N ALA A 90 -10.78 7.45 2.62
CA ALA A 90 -10.51 8.39 3.70
C ALA A 90 -10.08 7.69 5.00
N VAL A 91 -10.75 6.61 5.39
CA VAL A 91 -10.46 5.89 6.64
C VAL A 91 -9.17 5.06 6.50
N VAL A 92 -9.08 4.23 5.47
CA VAL A 92 -7.91 3.33 5.28
C VAL A 92 -6.68 4.15 4.88
N GLY A 93 -6.82 5.09 3.95
CA GLY A 93 -5.76 6.00 3.56
C GLY A 93 -5.29 6.89 4.70
N GLY A 94 -6.23 7.43 5.50
CA GLY A 94 -5.92 8.21 6.70
C GLY A 94 -5.18 7.41 7.76
N LEU A 95 -5.57 6.14 7.97
CA LEU A 95 -4.87 5.24 8.89
C LEU A 95 -3.45 4.94 8.39
N PHE A 96 -3.28 4.61 7.12
CA PHE A 96 -1.96 4.34 6.54
C PHE A 96 -1.07 5.57 6.56
N PHE A 97 -1.64 6.73 6.24
CA PHE A 97 -0.92 7.99 6.37
C PHE A 97 -0.47 8.25 7.81
N ALA A 98 -1.35 8.06 8.80
CA ALA A 98 -1.00 8.25 10.21
C ALA A 98 0.11 7.30 10.67
N LEU A 99 0.06 6.02 10.27
CA LEU A 99 1.10 5.05 10.58
C LEU A 99 2.45 5.41 9.93
N LEU A 100 2.45 5.76 8.65
CA LEU A 100 3.65 6.13 7.92
C LEU A 100 4.22 7.47 8.40
N PHE A 101 3.37 8.45 8.67
CA PHE A 101 3.79 9.73 9.22
C PHE A 101 4.38 9.57 10.62
N GLY A 102 3.75 8.74 11.46
CA GLY A 102 4.27 8.39 12.77
C GLY A 102 5.63 7.69 12.69
N LEU A 103 5.79 6.74 11.76
CA LEU A 103 7.07 6.09 11.51
C LEU A 103 8.12 7.09 11.01
N LEU A 104 7.77 7.96 10.06
CA LEU A 104 8.68 8.98 9.53
C LEU A 104 9.14 9.95 10.62
N TRP A 105 8.20 10.40 11.45
CA TRP A 105 8.49 11.25 12.59
C TRP A 105 9.41 10.56 13.61
N TYR A 106 9.14 9.28 13.89
CA TYR A 106 9.93 8.47 14.80
C TYR A 106 11.37 8.26 14.29
N LEU A 107 11.53 7.86 13.01
CA LEU A 107 12.83 7.66 12.37
C LEU A 107 13.67 8.93 12.37
N ARG A 108 13.05 10.09 12.24
CA ARG A 108 13.73 11.38 12.26
C ARG A 108 14.29 11.75 13.63
N HIS A 109 13.68 11.26 14.69
CA HIS A 109 14.05 11.59 16.07
C HIS A 109 14.82 10.48 16.79
N THR A 110 15.10 9.37 16.10
CA THR A 110 15.75 8.19 16.70
C THR A 110 16.76 7.61 15.75
N ASP A 111 17.95 7.26 16.25
CA ASP A 111 18.90 6.45 15.49
C ASP A 111 18.48 4.98 15.60
N LEU A 112 17.99 4.40 14.49
CA LEU A 112 17.60 3.00 14.43
C LEU A 112 18.65 2.19 13.66
N ASP A 113 19.30 1.30 14.39
CA ASP A 113 20.11 0.24 13.80
C ASP A 113 19.27 -1.00 13.44
N SER A 114 18.08 -1.15 14.04
CA SER A 114 17.11 -2.22 13.72
C SER A 114 15.71 -1.94 14.30
N LEU A 115 14.66 -2.55 13.71
CA LEU A 115 13.26 -2.47 14.20
C LEU A 115 13.06 -2.97 15.63
N THR A 116 13.94 -3.83 16.13
CA THR A 116 13.87 -4.31 17.51
C THR A 116 14.03 -3.20 18.56
N GLN A 117 14.53 -2.03 18.14
CA GLN A 117 14.70 -0.86 18.98
C GLN A 117 13.49 0.09 19.00
N LEU A 118 12.46 -0.17 18.19
CA LEU A 118 11.24 0.64 18.09
C LEU A 118 10.53 0.90 19.44
N PHE A 119 10.69 0.02 20.39
CA PHE A 119 10.09 0.17 21.74
C PHE A 119 10.96 0.95 22.73
N ARG A 120 12.15 1.39 22.35
CA ARG A 120 12.92 2.32 23.16
C ARG A 120 12.44 3.73 22.87
N LEU A 121 11.65 4.29 23.78
CA LEU A 121 11.17 5.68 23.69
C LEU A 121 12.38 6.62 23.65
N PRO A 122 12.64 7.32 22.55
CA PRO A 122 13.73 8.28 22.50
C PRO A 122 13.29 9.54 23.24
N LEU A 123 14.06 9.92 24.22
CA LEU A 123 14.02 11.26 24.77
C LEU A 123 14.69 12.17 23.74
N LEU A 124 13.86 12.87 22.95
CA LEU A 124 14.17 14.06 22.13
C LEU A 124 15.65 14.18 21.70
N SER A 125 16.07 13.36 20.76
CA SER A 125 17.33 13.61 20.04
C SER A 125 17.11 14.65 18.93
N SER A 126 18.15 15.38 18.57
CA SER A 126 18.09 16.45 17.58
C SER A 126 17.58 15.94 16.23
N ASP A 127 16.87 16.82 15.53
CA ASP A 127 16.37 16.62 14.18
C ASP A 127 17.51 16.25 13.22
N LYS A 128 17.47 15.02 12.64
CA LYS A 128 18.48 14.48 11.74
C LYS A 128 17.90 14.10 10.39
N GLY A 129 18.74 14.03 9.37
CA GLY A 129 18.38 13.40 8.09
C GLY A 129 18.24 11.89 8.25
N LEU A 130 17.37 11.27 7.43
CA LEU A 130 17.20 9.81 7.41
C LEU A 130 18.41 9.14 6.75
N SER A 131 18.87 8.06 7.35
CA SER A 131 19.90 7.20 6.77
C SER A 131 19.32 6.39 5.58
N PRO A 132 20.15 5.92 4.63
CA PRO A 132 19.69 5.07 3.53
C PRO A 132 18.97 3.80 4.01
N TYR A 133 19.39 3.23 5.13
CA TYR A 133 18.75 2.09 5.77
C TYR A 133 17.33 2.42 6.26
N GLU A 134 17.17 3.55 6.94
CA GLU A 134 15.87 4.02 7.44
C GLU A 134 14.91 4.35 6.29
N LEU A 135 15.42 4.88 5.17
CA LEU A 135 14.62 5.08 3.97
C LEU A 135 14.17 3.75 3.35
N SER A 136 15.03 2.74 3.34
CA SER A 136 14.68 1.39 2.87
C SER A 136 13.61 0.73 3.73
N LEU A 137 13.73 0.90 5.04
CA LEU A 137 12.75 0.44 6.02
C LEU A 137 11.40 1.13 5.82
N PHE A 138 11.42 2.45 5.64
CA PHE A 138 10.23 3.24 5.37
C PHE A 138 9.55 2.82 4.07
N PHE A 139 10.31 2.67 2.99
CA PHE A 139 9.80 2.22 1.69
C PHE A 139 9.20 0.81 1.79
N THR A 140 9.87 -0.12 2.46
CA THR A 140 9.38 -1.48 2.66
C THR A 140 8.07 -1.48 3.45
N THR A 141 8.00 -0.70 4.53
CA THR A 141 6.76 -0.55 5.31
C THR A 141 5.63 0.03 4.47
N PHE A 142 5.91 1.05 3.65
CA PHE A 142 4.93 1.60 2.71
C PHE A 142 4.38 0.53 1.77
N VAL A 143 5.25 -0.26 1.12
CA VAL A 143 4.82 -1.32 0.19
C VAL A 143 4.04 -2.42 0.90
N PHE A 144 4.42 -2.82 2.12
CA PHE A 144 3.65 -3.79 2.91
C PHE A 144 2.26 -3.29 3.28
N LEU A 145 2.10 -2.01 3.63
CA LEU A 145 0.78 -1.44 3.87
C LEU A 145 -0.08 -1.49 2.60
N GLN A 146 0.50 -1.18 1.43
CA GLN A 146 -0.22 -1.29 0.16
C GLN A 146 -0.51 -2.75 -0.22
N PHE A 147 0.39 -3.67 0.09
CA PHE A 147 0.12 -5.10 -0.04
C PHE A 147 -1.12 -5.54 0.78
N TRP A 148 -1.23 -5.12 2.03
CA TRP A 148 -2.43 -5.37 2.83
C TRP A 148 -3.66 -4.64 2.31
N ASN A 149 -3.48 -3.44 1.75
CA ASN A 149 -4.56 -2.72 1.08
C ASN A 149 -5.16 -3.49 -0.10
N LEU A 150 -4.36 -4.28 -0.81
CA LEU A 150 -4.84 -5.17 -1.87
C LEU A 150 -5.89 -6.17 -1.35
N PHE A 151 -5.67 -6.75 -0.17
CA PHE A 151 -6.65 -7.65 0.47
C PHE A 151 -7.90 -6.90 0.96
N ASN A 152 -7.73 -5.68 1.47
CA ASN A 152 -8.85 -4.84 1.85
C ASN A 152 -9.71 -4.47 0.63
N ALA A 153 -9.10 -4.09 -0.50
CA ALA A 153 -9.80 -3.81 -1.74
C ALA A 153 -10.53 -5.04 -2.29
N LYS A 154 -9.92 -6.24 -2.20
CA LYS A 154 -10.58 -7.51 -2.54
C LYS A 154 -11.85 -7.73 -1.71
N ALA A 155 -11.83 -7.42 -0.42
CA ALA A 155 -12.97 -7.60 0.48
C ALA A 155 -14.08 -6.57 0.27
N PHE A 156 -13.78 -5.45 -0.40
CA PHE A 156 -14.75 -4.37 -0.61
C PHE A 156 -16.03 -4.88 -1.27
N ALA A 157 -17.17 -4.47 -0.73
CA ALA A 157 -18.53 -4.80 -1.20
C ALA A 157 -18.84 -6.32 -1.28
N THR A 158 -18.15 -7.17 -0.48
CA THR A 158 -18.42 -8.62 -0.46
C THR A 158 -19.06 -9.11 0.82
N GLY A 159 -19.03 -8.32 1.89
CA GLY A 159 -19.41 -8.76 3.24
C GLY A 159 -18.54 -9.90 3.79
N ARG A 160 -17.46 -10.29 3.09
CA ARG A 160 -16.54 -11.37 3.47
C ARG A 160 -15.24 -10.81 4.02
N SER A 161 -14.56 -11.61 4.85
CA SER A 161 -13.23 -11.25 5.36
C SER A 161 -12.21 -11.07 4.22
N ALA A 162 -11.29 -10.12 4.39
CA ALA A 162 -10.14 -9.90 3.50
C ALA A 162 -9.29 -11.18 3.32
N LEU A 163 -9.22 -12.03 4.35
CA LEU A 163 -8.44 -13.27 4.36
C LEU A 163 -9.21 -14.50 3.83
N HIS A 164 -10.35 -14.31 3.19
CA HIS A 164 -11.09 -15.41 2.58
C HIS A 164 -10.52 -15.75 1.21
N PHE A 165 -9.75 -16.85 1.09
CA PHE A 165 -9.01 -17.23 -0.13
C PHE A 165 -9.70 -18.31 -0.98
N LYS A 166 -10.87 -18.81 -0.58
CA LYS A 166 -11.54 -19.90 -1.29
C LYS A 166 -11.89 -19.46 -2.73
N GLY A 167 -11.33 -20.17 -3.71
CA GLY A 167 -11.54 -19.88 -5.14
C GLY A 167 -10.76 -18.68 -5.68
N CYS A 168 -9.74 -18.18 -4.96
CA CYS A 168 -8.92 -17.03 -5.36
C CYS A 168 -7.43 -17.39 -5.52
N SER A 169 -7.13 -18.57 -6.09
CA SER A 169 -5.75 -19.06 -6.24
C SER A 169 -4.89 -18.11 -7.09
N GLU A 170 -5.43 -17.59 -8.19
CA GLU A 170 -4.74 -16.65 -9.07
C GLU A 170 -4.41 -15.34 -8.35
N PHE A 171 -5.36 -14.79 -7.60
CA PHE A 171 -5.14 -13.62 -6.76
C PHE A 171 -3.98 -13.84 -5.77
N VAL A 172 -3.97 -14.98 -5.06
CA VAL A 172 -2.92 -15.31 -4.09
C VAL A 172 -1.56 -15.46 -4.77
N THR A 173 -1.51 -16.12 -5.94
CA THR A 173 -0.28 -16.28 -6.71
C THR A 173 0.32 -14.94 -7.12
N ILE A 174 -0.51 -14.02 -7.60
CA ILE A 174 -0.05 -12.68 -8.00
C ILE A 174 0.37 -11.87 -6.77
N ALA A 175 -0.37 -11.96 -5.66
CA ALA A 175 0.00 -11.30 -4.41
C ALA A 175 1.37 -11.80 -3.89
N LEU A 176 1.63 -13.10 -3.95
CA LEU A 176 2.94 -13.66 -3.62
C LEU A 176 4.04 -13.17 -4.56
N PHE A 177 3.73 -13.02 -5.87
CA PHE A 177 4.69 -12.47 -6.83
C PHE A 177 5.07 -11.03 -6.50
N ILE A 178 4.11 -10.19 -6.09
CA ILE A 178 4.37 -8.82 -5.61
C ILE A 178 5.30 -8.86 -4.37
N LEU A 179 5.03 -9.73 -3.42
CA LEU A 179 5.82 -9.87 -2.20
C LEU A 179 7.27 -10.28 -2.52
N VAL A 180 7.46 -11.31 -3.35
CA VAL A 180 8.79 -11.76 -3.79
C VAL A 180 9.51 -10.65 -4.55
N GLY A 181 8.80 -9.93 -5.43
CA GLY A 181 9.33 -8.77 -6.14
C GLY A 181 9.86 -7.69 -5.19
N GLN A 182 9.12 -7.39 -4.12
CA GLN A 182 9.56 -6.43 -3.10
C GLN A 182 10.84 -6.88 -2.39
N VAL A 183 10.91 -8.15 -1.98
CA VAL A 183 12.13 -8.70 -1.35
C VAL A 183 13.31 -8.61 -2.33
N CYS A 184 13.12 -8.99 -3.58
CA CYS A 184 14.18 -8.90 -4.61
C CYS A 184 14.66 -7.45 -4.80
N ILE A 185 13.77 -6.47 -4.80
CA ILE A 185 14.14 -5.06 -4.95
C ILE A 185 14.98 -4.57 -3.78
N VAL A 186 14.58 -4.87 -2.55
CA VAL A 186 15.30 -4.42 -1.36
C VAL A 186 16.66 -5.11 -1.24
N GLU A 187 16.74 -6.40 -1.53
CA GLU A 187 17.99 -7.16 -1.38
C GLU A 187 18.96 -6.98 -2.56
N ILE A 188 18.44 -6.88 -3.79
CA ILE A 188 19.25 -6.89 -5.01
C ILE A 188 19.28 -5.51 -5.68
N GLY A 189 18.20 -4.74 -5.59
CA GLY A 189 17.99 -3.49 -6.31
C GLY A 189 18.87 -2.32 -5.87
N ARG A 190 19.43 -2.38 -4.68
CA ARG A 190 20.44 -1.47 -4.09
C ARG A 190 20.48 -0.06 -4.73
N GLN A 191 21.50 0.22 -5.55
CA GLN A 191 21.73 1.53 -6.13
C GLN A 191 20.61 2.01 -7.07
N PHE A 192 19.95 1.10 -7.79
CA PHE A 192 18.89 1.46 -8.72
C PHE A 192 17.64 2.02 -8.02
N PHE A 193 17.27 1.42 -6.90
CA PHE A 193 16.12 1.85 -6.09
C PHE A 193 16.52 2.75 -4.91
N ASN A 194 17.83 3.04 -4.77
CA ASN A 194 18.37 3.78 -3.64
C ASN A 194 17.96 3.16 -2.29
N VAL A 195 18.12 1.84 -2.19
CA VAL A 195 17.79 1.03 -1.00
C VAL A 195 19.02 0.30 -0.49
N GLU A 196 19.06 0.08 0.81
CA GLU A 196 20.00 -0.82 1.47
C GLU A 196 19.31 -2.12 1.90
N PRO A 197 19.99 -3.28 1.81
CA PRO A 197 19.44 -4.54 2.26
C PRO A 197 19.02 -4.48 3.73
N LEU A 198 17.85 -5.00 4.03
CA LEU A 198 17.35 -5.06 5.39
C LEU A 198 17.92 -6.27 6.13
N ARG A 199 18.10 -6.14 7.45
CA ARG A 199 18.48 -7.26 8.30
C ARG A 199 17.33 -8.27 8.37
N LEU A 200 17.65 -9.56 8.52
CA LEU A 200 16.63 -10.62 8.66
C LEU A 200 15.67 -10.39 9.84
N SER A 201 16.10 -9.66 10.86
CA SER A 201 15.25 -9.26 12.00
C SER A 201 14.20 -8.22 11.67
N ASP A 202 14.37 -7.51 10.55
CA ASP A 202 13.56 -6.35 10.17
C ASP A 202 12.59 -6.67 9.02
N TRP A 203 12.61 -7.93 8.55
CA TRP A 203 11.64 -8.56 7.65
C TRP A 203 10.54 -9.26 8.45
#